data_752c829553c3beb51fba326fe68a1860
#
_entry.id   752c829553c3beb51fba326fe68a1860
#
_cell.length_a   1.000
_cell.length_b   1.000
_cell.length_c   1.000
_cell.angle_alpha   90.00
_cell.angle_beta   90.00
_cell.angle_gamma   90.00
#
_symmetry.space_group_name_H-M   'P 1'
#
loop_
_entity.id
_entity.type
_entity.pdbx_description
1 polymer ?
#
loop_
_entity_poly.entity_id
_entity_poly.type
_entity_poly.pdbx_seq_one_letter_code
_entity_poly.pdbx_strand_id
1 'polypeptide(L)'
;MANLQLAKNLFYLRTISGLKQDDIADIFNISRQACSNYETSTRTPDLDYLASFAAHFHVTMDQLILCDLEAEHFIPGSEYPSSMRETVTPYMQGIEKNTGNYIYLTEEEVDLIFAFRSSSDEKRKLATGFLHSDK
;
A
#
# COMPACT_ATOMS: atom_id res chain seq x y z
N MET A 1 8.80 -26.48 7.33
CA MET A 1 7.65 -26.06 8.12
C MET A 1 6.76 -25.13 7.34
N ALA A 2 5.47 -25.33 7.42
CA ALA A 2 4.52 -24.46 6.76
C ALA A 2 4.45 -23.10 7.48
N ASN A 3 4.38 -22.02 6.70
CA ASN A 3 4.25 -20.67 7.25
C ASN A 3 2.76 -20.30 7.32
N LEU A 4 2.20 -20.35 8.51
CA LEU A 4 0.78 -20.04 8.73
C LEU A 4 0.45 -18.57 8.41
N GLN A 5 1.37 -17.65 8.70
CA GLN A 5 1.15 -16.25 8.41
C GLN A 5 1.10 -16.00 6.91
N LEU A 6 1.97 -16.65 6.15
CA LEU A 6 1.94 -16.58 4.69
C LEU A 6 0.60 -17.09 4.14
N ALA A 7 0.16 -18.25 4.63
CA ALA A 7 -1.12 -18.83 4.19
C ALA A 7 -2.29 -17.88 4.46
N LYS A 8 -2.32 -17.27 5.63
CA LYS A 8 -3.35 -16.26 5.97
C LYS A 8 -3.30 -15.06 5.05
N ASN A 9 -2.11 -14.58 4.73
CA ASN A 9 -1.94 -13.42 3.85
C ASN A 9 -2.40 -13.73 2.43
N LEU A 10 -2.09 -14.92 1.91
CA LEU A 10 -2.55 -15.34 0.60
C LEU A 10 -4.08 -15.36 0.54
N PHE A 11 -4.69 -15.95 1.54
CA PHE A 11 -6.15 -16.01 1.66
C PHE A 11 -6.75 -14.62 1.79
N TYR A 12 -6.18 -13.78 2.64
CA TYR A 12 -6.66 -12.43 2.88
C TYR A 12 -6.65 -11.58 1.59
N LEU A 13 -5.53 -11.55 0.89
CA LEU A 13 -5.38 -10.75 -0.33
C LEU A 13 -6.36 -11.22 -1.42
N ARG A 14 -6.53 -12.52 -1.58
CA ARG A 14 -7.51 -13.05 -2.53
C ARG A 14 -8.93 -12.61 -2.16
N THR A 15 -9.28 -12.75 -0.89
CA THR A 15 -10.63 -12.48 -0.40
C THR A 15 -11.02 -11.02 -0.53
N ILE A 16 -10.13 -10.10 -0.12
CA ILE A 16 -10.43 -8.66 -0.20
C ILE A 16 -10.45 -8.15 -1.64
N SER A 17 -9.81 -8.89 -2.56
CA SER A 17 -9.84 -8.56 -3.98
C SER A 17 -11.07 -9.13 -4.69
N GLY A 18 -11.91 -9.86 -3.98
CA GLY A 18 -13.13 -10.44 -4.54
C GLY A 18 -12.89 -11.61 -5.47
N LEU A 19 -11.72 -12.25 -5.38
CA LEU A 19 -11.33 -13.35 -6.25
C LEU A 19 -11.64 -14.70 -5.60
N LYS A 20 -11.97 -15.67 -6.44
CA LYS A 20 -12.15 -17.07 -6.02
C LYS A 20 -10.83 -17.82 -6.21
N GLN A 21 -10.74 -19.02 -5.62
CA GLN A 21 -9.57 -19.89 -5.81
C GLN A 21 -9.37 -20.22 -7.29
N ASP A 22 -10.44 -20.40 -8.05
CA ASP A 22 -10.37 -20.65 -9.49
C ASP A 22 -9.74 -19.46 -10.23
N ASP A 23 -10.06 -18.23 -9.81
CA ASP A 23 -9.49 -17.03 -10.41
C ASP A 23 -7.98 -16.95 -10.18
N ILE A 24 -7.53 -17.25 -8.96
CA ILE A 24 -6.10 -17.31 -8.65
C ILE A 24 -5.42 -18.40 -9.45
N ALA A 25 -6.04 -19.56 -9.57
CA ALA A 25 -5.51 -20.67 -10.36
C ALA A 25 -5.27 -20.25 -11.82
N ASP A 26 -6.22 -19.53 -12.39
CA ASP A 26 -6.11 -19.05 -13.77
C ASP A 26 -5.03 -17.97 -13.91
N ILE A 27 -4.96 -17.02 -12.99
CA ILE A 27 -3.99 -15.92 -13.04
C ILE A 27 -2.55 -16.44 -12.97
N PHE A 28 -2.29 -17.38 -12.07
CA PHE A 28 -0.94 -17.86 -11.80
C PHE A 28 -0.63 -19.21 -12.45
N ASN A 29 -1.54 -19.71 -13.28
CA ASN A 29 -1.38 -20.97 -14.00
C ASN A 29 -1.05 -22.15 -13.07
N ILE A 30 -1.83 -22.28 -12.01
CA ILE A 30 -1.76 -23.40 -11.06
C ILE A 30 -3.13 -24.06 -10.99
N SER A 31 -3.20 -25.23 -10.34
CA SER A 31 -4.49 -25.89 -10.11
C SER A 31 -5.22 -25.21 -8.94
N ARG A 32 -6.55 -25.32 -8.93
CA ARG A 32 -7.36 -24.88 -7.79
C ARG A 32 -6.92 -25.57 -6.50
N GLN A 33 -6.58 -26.85 -6.58
CA GLN A 33 -6.13 -27.62 -5.44
C GLN A 33 -4.80 -27.06 -4.90
N ALA A 34 -3.89 -26.64 -5.77
CA ALA A 34 -2.65 -26.00 -5.35
C ALA A 34 -2.93 -24.70 -4.60
N CYS A 35 -3.83 -23.87 -5.13
CA CYS A 35 -4.25 -22.64 -4.46
C CYS A 35 -4.80 -22.93 -3.05
N SER A 36 -5.69 -23.90 -2.94
CA SER A 36 -6.25 -24.32 -1.66
C SER A 36 -5.15 -24.78 -0.69
N ASN A 37 -4.21 -25.58 -1.18
CA ASN A 37 -3.11 -26.09 -0.35
C ASN A 37 -2.22 -24.97 0.16
N TYR A 38 -1.99 -23.92 -0.63
CA TYR A 38 -1.22 -22.76 -0.20
C TYR A 38 -1.95 -21.95 0.87
N GLU A 39 -3.26 -21.80 0.74
CA GLU A 39 -4.07 -21.05 1.70
C GLU A 39 -4.33 -21.79 3.01
N THR A 40 -4.27 -23.10 2.99
CA THR A 40 -4.45 -23.93 4.20
C THR A 40 -3.13 -24.30 4.86
N SER A 41 -2.02 -23.87 4.30
CA SER A 41 -0.67 -24.21 4.78
C SER A 41 -0.33 -25.69 4.64
N THR A 42 -1.07 -26.41 3.79
CA THR A 42 -0.76 -27.82 3.47
C THR A 42 0.50 -27.95 2.64
N ARG A 43 0.73 -26.96 1.77
CA ARG A 43 1.96 -26.85 0.97
C ARG A 43 2.45 -25.41 1.00
N THR A 44 3.77 -25.25 0.92
CA THR A 44 4.40 -23.93 0.81
C THR A 44 4.63 -23.63 -0.67
N PRO A 45 4.19 -22.45 -1.19
CA PRO A 45 4.47 -22.05 -2.56
C PRO A 45 5.97 -21.88 -2.78
N ASP A 46 6.40 -22.06 -4.03
CA ASP A 46 7.79 -21.76 -4.41
C ASP A 46 8.03 -20.26 -4.53
N LEU A 47 9.29 -19.87 -4.68
CA LEU A 47 9.66 -18.46 -4.76
C LEU A 47 9.09 -17.78 -6.00
N ASP A 48 9.01 -18.49 -7.12
CA ASP A 48 8.45 -17.92 -8.34
C ASP A 48 6.98 -17.56 -8.18
N TYR A 49 6.21 -18.43 -7.55
CA TYR A 49 4.80 -18.16 -7.25
C TYR A 49 4.67 -16.95 -6.31
N LEU A 50 5.46 -16.93 -5.24
CA LEU A 50 5.43 -15.84 -4.26
C LEU A 50 5.81 -14.51 -4.89
N ALA A 51 6.83 -14.48 -5.72
CA ALA A 51 7.25 -13.26 -6.42
C ALA A 51 6.16 -12.75 -7.37
N SER A 52 5.54 -13.65 -8.12
CA SER A 52 4.43 -13.30 -9.03
C SER A 52 3.21 -12.81 -8.26
N PHE A 53 2.87 -13.48 -7.18
CA PHE A 53 1.75 -13.12 -6.33
C PHE A 53 1.95 -11.74 -5.69
N ALA A 54 3.13 -11.50 -5.14
CA ALA A 54 3.48 -10.23 -4.53
C ALA A 54 3.39 -9.09 -5.55
N ALA A 55 3.93 -9.30 -6.75
CA ALA A 55 3.86 -8.31 -7.82
C ALA A 55 2.43 -8.02 -8.25
N HIS A 56 1.60 -9.06 -8.36
CA HIS A 56 0.21 -8.91 -8.77
C HIS A 56 -0.60 -8.09 -7.76
N PHE A 57 -0.38 -8.32 -6.48
CA PHE A 57 -1.11 -7.63 -5.41
C PHE A 57 -0.38 -6.39 -4.86
N HIS A 58 0.72 -6.00 -5.50
CA HIS A 58 1.50 -4.81 -5.12
C HIS A 58 1.94 -4.82 -3.66
N VAL A 59 2.41 -5.98 -3.21
CA VAL A 59 3.02 -6.14 -1.88
C VAL A 59 4.47 -6.57 -2.06
N THR A 60 5.29 -6.31 -1.05
CA THR A 60 6.66 -6.83 -1.04
C THR A 60 6.66 -8.27 -0.53
N MET A 61 7.75 -9.00 -0.82
CA MET A 61 7.91 -10.36 -0.29
C MET A 61 7.92 -10.34 1.25
N ASP A 62 8.57 -9.36 1.84
CA ASP A 62 8.61 -9.20 3.30
C ASP A 62 7.21 -8.99 3.87
N GLN A 63 6.40 -8.15 3.25
CA GLN A 63 5.02 -7.92 3.66
C GLN A 63 4.20 -9.21 3.56
N LEU A 64 4.37 -9.94 2.48
CA LEU A 64 3.62 -11.15 2.22
C LEU A 64 3.95 -12.26 3.23
N ILE A 65 5.21 -12.39 3.62
CA ILE A 65 5.71 -13.48 4.46
C ILE A 65 5.69 -13.13 5.94
N LEU A 66 6.05 -11.90 6.30
CA LEU A 66 6.30 -11.51 7.69
C LEU A 66 5.19 -10.69 8.33
N CYS A 67 4.46 -9.91 7.56
CA CYS A 67 3.42 -9.03 8.10
C CYS A 67 2.09 -9.75 8.25
N ASP A 68 1.29 -9.32 9.21
CA ASP A 68 -0.10 -9.77 9.33
C ASP A 68 -1.00 -8.76 8.60
N LEU A 69 -1.22 -9.01 7.32
CA LEU A 69 -1.94 -8.07 6.46
C LEU A 69 -3.40 -7.89 6.88
N GLU A 70 -4.02 -8.93 7.40
CA GLU A 70 -5.40 -8.85 7.88
C GLU A 70 -5.50 -7.94 9.12
N ALA A 71 -4.59 -8.11 10.08
CA ALA A 71 -4.56 -7.28 11.29
C ALA A 71 -4.26 -5.82 10.96
N GLU A 72 -3.46 -5.57 9.94
CA GLU A 72 -3.09 -4.24 9.49
C GLU A 72 -4.15 -3.59 8.59
N HIS A 73 -5.20 -4.30 8.24
CA HIS A 73 -6.23 -3.85 7.28
C HIS A 73 -5.60 -3.38 5.96
N PHE A 74 -4.60 -4.12 5.48
CA PHE A 74 -3.90 -3.79 4.25
C PHE A 74 -4.85 -3.81 3.06
N ILE A 75 -4.72 -2.80 2.19
CA ILE A 75 -5.48 -2.70 0.95
C ILE A 75 -4.50 -2.76 -0.22
N PRO A 76 -4.64 -3.74 -1.14
CA PRO A 76 -3.78 -3.80 -2.32
C PRO A 76 -3.85 -2.52 -3.14
N GLY A 77 -2.68 -2.04 -3.57
CA GLY A 77 -2.58 -0.80 -4.34
C GLY A 77 -2.48 0.46 -3.50
N SER A 78 -2.59 0.39 -2.18
CA SER A 78 -2.31 1.53 -1.32
C SER A 78 -0.80 1.73 -1.23
N GLU A 79 -0.35 2.98 -1.21
CA GLU A 79 1.08 3.29 -1.19
C GLU A 79 1.78 2.86 0.08
N TYR A 80 1.05 2.83 1.20
CA TYR A 80 1.65 2.59 2.51
C TYR A 80 0.83 1.58 3.30
N PRO A 81 1.40 0.40 3.62
CA PRO A 81 0.82 -0.48 4.63
C PRO A 81 0.74 0.21 5.98
N SER A 82 -0.24 -0.16 6.80
CA SER A 82 -0.41 0.43 8.13
C SER A 82 0.84 0.30 9.00
N SER A 83 1.54 -0.83 8.88
CA SER A 83 2.78 -1.06 9.63
C SER A 83 3.89 -0.06 9.27
N MET A 84 3.95 0.38 8.03
CA MET A 84 4.93 1.36 7.59
C MET A 84 4.58 2.77 8.05
N ARG A 85 3.30 3.07 8.27
CA ARG A 85 2.88 4.37 8.79
C ARG A 85 3.37 4.61 10.21
N GLU A 86 3.47 3.55 11.00
CA GLU A 86 3.96 3.64 12.37
C GLU A 86 5.46 3.84 12.46
N THR A 87 6.20 3.35 11.47
CA THR A 87 7.66 3.39 11.46
C THR A 87 8.24 4.50 10.61
N VAL A 88 7.45 5.07 9.69
CA VAL A 88 7.87 6.15 8.81
C VAL A 88 7.70 7.49 9.52
N THR A 89 8.59 8.44 9.24
CA THR A 89 8.50 9.79 9.75
C THR A 89 7.16 10.44 9.40
N PRO A 90 6.67 11.43 10.20
CA PRO A 90 5.40 12.09 9.92
C PRO A 90 5.46 13.03 8.70
N TYR A 91 6.27 12.73 7.72
CA TYR A 91 6.40 13.52 6.50
C TYR A 91 5.81 12.77 5.32
N MET A 92 5.05 13.49 4.52
CA MET A 92 4.60 12.99 3.22
C MET A 92 5.53 13.49 2.13
N GLN A 93 5.77 12.64 1.14
CA GLN A 93 6.63 12.98 0.02
C GLN A 93 5.85 13.77 -1.03
N GLY A 94 6.39 14.89 -1.45
CA GLY A 94 5.89 15.67 -2.57
C GLY A 94 6.99 15.90 -3.60
N ILE A 95 6.63 16.47 -4.73
CA ILE A 95 7.59 16.81 -5.79
C ILE A 95 7.54 18.32 -6.00
N GLU A 96 8.68 18.97 -5.85
CA GLU A 96 8.77 20.40 -6.14
C GLU A 96 8.64 20.63 -7.63
N LYS A 97 7.68 21.45 -8.00
CA LYS A 97 7.29 21.65 -9.39
C LYS A 97 8.40 22.28 -10.27
N ASN A 98 9.18 23.19 -9.68
CA ASN A 98 10.20 23.93 -10.43
C ASN A 98 11.48 23.14 -10.65
N THR A 99 11.88 22.32 -9.68
CA THR A 99 13.14 21.57 -9.71
C THR A 99 12.95 20.09 -9.93
N GLY A 100 11.73 19.57 -9.77
CA GLY A 100 11.44 18.15 -9.84
C GLY A 100 11.97 17.34 -8.65
N ASN A 101 12.55 18.00 -7.66
CA ASN A 101 13.07 17.34 -6.48
C ASN A 101 11.94 16.92 -5.54
N TYR A 102 12.18 15.85 -4.81
CA TYR A 102 11.25 15.40 -3.77
C TYR A 102 11.36 16.29 -2.54
N ILE A 103 10.21 16.66 -2.00
CA ILE A 103 10.12 17.39 -0.74
C ILE A 103 9.28 16.56 0.24
N TYR A 104 9.54 16.74 1.53
CA TYR A 104 8.83 16.03 2.58
C TYR A 104 8.00 17.02 3.39
N LEU A 105 6.71 16.70 3.56
CA LEU A 105 5.75 17.59 4.20
C LEU A 105 5.26 16.98 5.51
N THR A 106 5.09 17.81 6.52
CA THR A 106 4.43 17.41 7.77
C THR A 106 2.92 17.31 7.56
N GLU A 107 2.21 16.69 8.50
CA GLU A 107 0.75 16.62 8.45
C GLU A 107 0.12 18.02 8.40
N GLU A 108 0.64 18.95 9.20
CA GLU A 108 0.15 20.33 9.21
C GLU A 108 0.32 21.01 7.84
N GLU A 109 1.46 20.78 7.22
CA GLU A 109 1.71 21.32 5.88
C GLU A 109 0.79 20.71 4.82
N VAL A 110 0.53 19.42 4.90
CA VAL A 110 -0.41 18.74 4.00
C VAL A 110 -1.83 19.27 4.19
N ASP A 111 -2.27 19.43 5.43
CA ASP A 111 -3.59 19.98 5.74
C ASP A 111 -3.72 21.41 5.20
N LEU A 112 -2.67 22.21 5.34
CA LEU A 112 -2.64 23.57 4.82
C LEU A 112 -2.78 23.58 3.29
N ILE A 113 -2.08 22.68 2.61
CA ILE A 113 -2.16 22.56 1.14
C ILE A 113 -3.57 22.18 0.70
N PHE A 114 -4.20 21.21 1.34
CA PHE A 114 -5.57 20.82 1.02
C PHE A 114 -6.55 21.95 1.29
N ALA A 115 -6.42 22.64 2.41
CA ALA A 115 -7.25 23.79 2.75
C ALA A 115 -7.08 24.91 1.71
N PHE A 116 -5.83 25.17 1.30
CA PHE A 116 -5.52 26.16 0.29
C PHE A 116 -6.17 25.82 -1.06
N ARG A 117 -6.04 24.57 -1.51
CA ARG A 117 -6.61 24.13 -2.79
C ARG A 117 -8.13 24.16 -2.82
N SER A 118 -8.78 23.92 -1.69
CA SER A 118 -10.24 23.96 -1.61
C SER A 118 -10.79 25.34 -1.32
N SER A 119 -9.94 26.34 -1.10
CA SER A 119 -10.34 27.72 -0.86
C SER A 119 -10.72 28.47 -2.13
N SER A 120 -11.49 29.56 -1.97
CA SER A 120 -11.77 30.47 -3.08
C SER A 120 -10.50 31.20 -3.52
N ASP A 121 -10.53 31.76 -4.75
CA ASP A 121 -9.38 32.50 -5.29
C ASP A 121 -9.00 33.70 -4.43
N GLU A 122 -9.97 34.39 -3.84
CA GLU A 122 -9.71 35.50 -2.94
C GLU A 122 -8.93 35.07 -1.70
N LYS A 123 -9.35 33.95 -1.09
CA LYS A 123 -8.65 33.40 0.09
C LYS A 123 -7.24 32.95 -0.26
N ARG A 124 -7.05 32.36 -1.45
CA ARG A 124 -5.72 31.96 -1.91
C ARG A 124 -4.80 33.16 -2.08
N LYS A 125 -5.31 34.23 -2.66
CA LYS A 125 -4.54 35.48 -2.85
C LYS A 125 -4.18 36.12 -1.52
N LEU A 126 -5.11 36.14 -0.57
CA LEU A 126 -4.86 36.67 0.77
C LEU A 126 -3.80 35.85 1.49
N ALA A 127 -3.90 34.53 1.45
CA ALA A 127 -2.92 33.65 2.08
C ALA A 127 -1.54 33.83 1.46
N THR A 128 -1.45 33.87 0.14
CA THR A 128 -0.20 34.07 -0.59
C THR A 128 0.43 35.42 -0.26
N GLY A 129 -0.37 36.46 -0.25
CA GLY A 129 0.09 37.81 0.10
C GLY A 129 0.57 37.88 1.54
N PHE A 130 -0.14 37.26 2.47
CA PHE A 130 0.25 37.21 3.86
C PHE A 130 1.59 36.49 4.06
N LEU A 131 1.77 35.34 3.42
CA LEU A 131 3.00 34.57 3.54
C LEU A 131 4.19 35.28 2.92
N HIS A 132 4.00 36.08 1.88
CA HIS A 132 5.07 36.84 1.24
C HIS A 132 5.36 38.19 1.88
N SER A 133 4.47 38.70 2.72
CA SER A 133 4.64 40.01 3.34
C SER A 133 5.60 40.02 4.52
N ASP A 134 6.03 38.89 5.00
CA ASP A 134 6.91 38.71 6.17
C ASP A 134 8.41 38.73 5.80
N LYS A 135 8.78 39.36 4.76
CA LYS A 135 10.19 39.46 4.38
C LYS A 135 10.81 40.75 4.88
#